data_972b08cf72168d6307181f641cc286ee
#
_entry.id   972b08cf72168d6307181f641cc286ee
#
_cell.length_a   1.000
_cell.length_b   1.000
_cell.length_c   1.000
_cell.angle_alpha   90.00
_cell.angle_beta   90.00
_cell.angle_gamma   90.00
#
_symmetry.space_group_name_H-M   'P 1'
#
loop_
_entity.id
_entity.type
_entity.pdbx_description
1 polymer ?
#
loop_
_entity_poly.entity_id
_entity_poly.type
_entity_poly.pdbx_seq_one_letter_code
_entity_poly.pdbx_strand_id
1 'polypeptide(L)'
;ISEGDLLIFDTGSTFDGYFSDFDRNFAFGSADQTAKDAYRAVWEATEAALGIIRPGVTTSEIFASMNKVLMENGSLGNNVGRMGHGLGMQVTEWPSHTIDDDTVVTENMVLTLEPGLQWAVGKVMVHEENLVVRSDGPELLSRRAAEELPII
;
A
#
# COMPACT_ATOMS: atom_id res chain seq x y z
N ILE A 1 -2.39 15.19 20.02
CA ILE A 1 -1.97 13.79 19.97
C ILE A 1 -2.01 13.27 21.39
N SER A 2 -2.65 12.15 21.60
CA SER A 2 -2.83 11.49 22.90
C SER A 2 -2.35 10.05 22.82
N GLU A 3 -2.06 9.45 23.97
CA GLU A 3 -1.71 8.04 24.03
C GLU A 3 -2.79 7.17 23.38
N GLY A 4 -2.39 6.24 22.51
CA GLY A 4 -3.28 5.39 21.72
C GLY A 4 -3.70 5.97 20.37
N ASP A 5 -3.35 7.22 20.05
CA ASP A 5 -3.61 7.77 18.72
C ASP A 5 -2.74 7.07 17.67
N LEU A 6 -3.34 6.87 16.49
CA LEU A 6 -2.63 6.39 15.31
C LEU A 6 -2.23 7.59 14.45
N LEU A 7 -1.00 7.57 13.99
CA LEU A 7 -0.43 8.58 13.12
C LEU A 7 -0.14 7.93 11.77
N ILE A 8 -0.77 8.44 10.73
CA ILE A 8 -0.47 8.08 9.33
C ILE A 8 0.30 9.25 8.74
N PHE A 9 1.50 8.99 8.28
CA PHE A 9 2.31 9.93 7.53
C PHE A 9 2.27 9.54 6.06
N ASP A 10 1.35 10.17 5.34
CA ASP A 10 1.29 10.13 3.89
C ASP A 10 2.19 11.27 3.38
N THR A 11 3.26 10.93 2.70
CA THR A 11 4.29 11.89 2.33
C THR A 11 5.05 11.48 1.09
N GLY A 12 5.53 12.47 0.37
CA GLY A 12 6.35 12.28 -0.80
C GLY A 12 7.36 13.42 -0.97
N SER A 13 8.22 13.24 -1.93
CA SER A 13 9.16 14.27 -2.35
C SER A 13 9.42 14.18 -3.85
N THR A 14 10.13 15.18 -4.38
CA THR A 14 10.56 15.17 -5.78
C THR A 14 12.07 15.24 -5.87
N PHE A 15 12.64 14.49 -6.81
CA PHE A 15 14.04 14.57 -7.17
C PHE A 15 14.18 14.51 -8.70
N ASP A 16 14.84 15.49 -9.28
CA ASP A 16 15.01 15.63 -10.74
C ASP A 16 13.71 15.50 -11.55
N GLY A 17 12.58 15.96 -10.97
CA GLY A 17 11.26 15.94 -11.62
C GLY A 17 10.49 14.63 -11.45
N TYR A 18 10.99 13.67 -10.70
CA TYR A 18 10.29 12.41 -10.36
C TYR A 18 9.81 12.45 -8.91
N PHE A 19 8.63 11.86 -8.69
CA PHE A 19 8.00 11.78 -7.38
C PHE A 19 8.34 10.48 -6.66
N SER A 20 8.35 10.55 -5.33
CA SER A 20 8.16 9.41 -4.42
C SER A 20 6.89 9.63 -3.63
N ASP A 21 6.21 8.54 -3.23
CA ASP A 21 4.94 8.56 -2.52
C ASP A 21 4.85 7.35 -1.60
N PHE A 22 4.75 7.55 -0.29
CA PHE A 22 4.66 6.41 0.64
C PHE A 22 4.06 6.80 1.98
N ASP A 23 3.34 5.85 2.56
CA ASP A 23 2.78 5.96 3.91
C ASP A 23 3.62 5.26 4.95
N ARG A 24 3.68 5.86 6.13
CA ARG A 24 4.21 5.24 7.35
C ARG A 24 3.26 5.46 8.52
N ASN A 25 3.01 4.39 9.25
CA ASN A 25 2.10 4.38 10.38
C ASN A 25 2.86 4.22 11.69
N PHE A 26 2.39 4.91 12.72
CA PHE A 26 2.92 4.84 14.07
C PHE A 26 1.77 4.88 15.07
N ALA A 27 1.96 4.28 16.24
CA ALA A 27 1.09 4.51 17.39
C ALA A 27 1.82 5.37 18.41
N PHE A 28 1.12 6.34 18.99
CA PHE A 28 1.68 7.18 20.03
C PHE A 28 1.47 6.56 21.43
N GLY A 29 2.57 6.26 22.12
CA GLY A 29 2.61 5.69 23.47
C GLY A 29 2.15 4.24 23.56
N SER A 30 1.00 3.89 22.99
CA SER A 30 0.45 2.53 22.99
C SER A 30 -0.42 2.27 21.77
N ALA A 31 -0.71 0.99 21.48
CA ALA A 31 -1.68 0.57 20.49
C ALA A 31 -2.53 -0.58 21.02
N ASP A 32 -3.84 -0.52 20.82
CA ASP A 32 -4.72 -1.65 21.09
C ASP A 32 -4.51 -2.80 20.06
N GLN A 33 -5.05 -3.97 20.38
CA GLN A 33 -4.87 -5.13 19.53
C GLN A 33 -5.51 -4.94 18.15
N THR A 34 -6.66 -4.26 18.08
CA THR A 34 -7.36 -4.00 16.83
C THR A 34 -6.53 -3.14 15.86
N ALA A 35 -5.84 -2.12 16.39
CA ALA A 35 -4.93 -1.30 15.59
C ALA A 35 -3.72 -2.10 15.08
N LYS A 36 -3.17 -2.97 15.92
CA LYS A 36 -2.08 -3.88 15.53
C LYS A 36 -2.51 -4.86 14.47
N ASP A 37 -3.71 -5.45 14.60
CA ASP A 37 -4.28 -6.39 13.63
C ASP A 37 -4.56 -5.68 12.29
N ALA A 38 -5.09 -4.45 12.33
CA ALA A 38 -5.32 -3.65 11.12
C ALA A 38 -4.00 -3.32 10.39
N TYR A 39 -2.96 -2.93 11.14
CA TYR A 39 -1.64 -2.69 10.58
C TYR A 39 -1.06 -3.95 9.94
N ARG A 40 -1.16 -5.08 10.64
CA ARG A 40 -0.70 -6.38 10.13
C ARG A 40 -1.41 -6.75 8.83
N ALA A 41 -2.72 -6.54 8.75
CA ALA A 41 -3.50 -6.84 7.56
C ALA A 41 -3.07 -6.02 6.34
N VAL A 42 -2.82 -4.71 6.47
CA VAL A 42 -2.32 -3.91 5.33
C VAL A 42 -0.88 -4.26 4.97
N TRP A 43 -0.04 -4.61 5.95
CA TRP A 43 1.31 -5.11 5.69
C TRP A 43 1.28 -6.43 4.91
N GLU A 44 0.46 -7.40 5.32
CA GLU A 44 0.29 -8.69 4.64
C GLU A 44 -0.35 -8.53 3.24
N ALA A 45 -1.27 -7.58 3.07
CA ALA A 45 -1.83 -7.26 1.76
C ALA A 45 -0.74 -6.77 0.79
N THR A 46 0.17 -5.90 1.27
CA THR A 46 1.34 -5.47 0.48
C THR A 46 2.24 -6.65 0.13
N GLU A 47 2.53 -7.56 1.07
CA GLU A 47 3.32 -8.77 0.81
C GLU A 47 2.66 -9.68 -0.25
N ALA A 48 1.33 -9.84 -0.19
CA ALA A 48 0.59 -10.61 -1.18
C ALA A 48 0.76 -10.04 -2.60
N ALA A 49 0.72 -8.72 -2.74
CA ALA A 49 0.96 -8.05 -4.03
C ALA A 49 2.42 -8.20 -4.48
N LEU A 50 3.39 -7.95 -3.59
CA LEU A 50 4.81 -8.12 -3.89
C LEU A 50 5.13 -9.55 -4.36
N GLY A 51 4.45 -10.55 -3.82
CA GLY A 51 4.62 -11.95 -4.19
C GLY A 51 4.19 -12.31 -5.62
N ILE A 52 3.33 -11.50 -6.25
CA ILE A 52 2.81 -11.79 -7.60
C ILE A 52 3.31 -10.83 -8.67
N ILE A 53 3.78 -9.63 -8.30
CA ILE A 53 4.17 -8.60 -9.27
C ILE A 53 5.37 -9.07 -10.11
N ARG A 54 5.14 -9.13 -11.41
CA ARG A 54 6.13 -9.40 -12.45
C ARG A 54 5.56 -9.01 -13.82
N PRO A 55 6.36 -8.87 -14.86
CA PRO A 55 5.85 -8.63 -16.21
C PRO A 55 4.80 -9.69 -16.61
N GLY A 56 3.66 -9.24 -17.12
CA GLY A 56 2.54 -10.08 -17.56
C GLY A 56 1.37 -10.18 -16.59
N VAL A 57 1.54 -9.81 -15.32
CA VAL A 57 0.43 -9.69 -14.35
C VAL A 57 -0.39 -8.44 -14.67
N THR A 58 -1.69 -8.44 -14.41
CA THR A 58 -2.55 -7.27 -14.56
C THR A 58 -2.68 -6.48 -13.26
N THR A 59 -3.00 -5.20 -13.38
CA THR A 59 -3.26 -4.33 -12.22
C THR A 59 -4.49 -4.78 -11.43
N SER A 60 -5.50 -5.36 -12.10
CA SER A 60 -6.66 -5.98 -11.44
C SER A 60 -6.28 -7.23 -10.62
N GLU A 61 -5.33 -8.06 -11.08
CA GLU A 61 -4.80 -9.19 -10.30
C GLU A 61 -4.03 -8.70 -9.06
N ILE A 62 -3.25 -7.62 -9.17
CA ILE A 62 -2.56 -6.99 -8.05
C ILE A 62 -3.59 -6.49 -7.03
N PHE A 63 -4.62 -5.75 -7.48
CA PHE A 63 -5.74 -5.33 -6.65
C PHE A 63 -6.41 -6.52 -5.95
N ALA A 64 -6.75 -7.57 -6.69
CA ALA A 64 -7.45 -8.74 -6.16
C ALA A 64 -6.63 -9.45 -5.07
N SER A 65 -5.30 -9.53 -5.21
CA SER A 65 -4.42 -10.14 -4.21
C SER A 65 -4.45 -9.39 -2.87
N MET A 66 -4.38 -8.06 -2.91
CA MET A 66 -4.46 -7.21 -1.72
C MET A 66 -5.86 -7.25 -1.10
N ASN A 67 -6.89 -7.07 -1.93
CA ASN A 67 -8.28 -7.04 -1.48
C ASN A 67 -8.69 -8.34 -0.78
N LYS A 68 -8.21 -9.48 -1.25
CA LYS A 68 -8.47 -10.78 -0.60
C LYS A 68 -7.99 -10.77 0.85
N VAL A 69 -6.74 -10.36 1.09
CA VAL A 69 -6.18 -10.30 2.46
C VAL A 69 -6.98 -9.34 3.33
N LEU A 70 -7.30 -8.15 2.81
CA LEU A 70 -8.05 -7.15 3.58
C LEU A 70 -9.45 -7.64 3.96
N MET A 71 -10.17 -8.30 3.03
CA MET A 71 -11.51 -8.83 3.30
C MET A 71 -11.48 -9.98 4.30
N GLU A 72 -10.48 -10.87 4.23
CA GLU A 72 -10.26 -11.95 5.21
C GLU A 72 -9.97 -11.41 6.62
N ASN A 73 -9.42 -10.20 6.73
CA ASN A 73 -9.16 -9.49 7.98
C ASN A 73 -10.27 -8.49 8.39
N GLY A 74 -11.47 -8.62 7.82
CA GLY A 74 -12.66 -7.89 8.26
C GLY A 74 -12.71 -6.44 7.79
N SER A 75 -12.04 -6.10 6.69
CA SER A 75 -12.15 -4.77 6.09
C SER A 75 -13.59 -4.44 5.73
N LEU A 76 -14.04 -3.25 6.10
CA LEU A 76 -15.32 -2.67 5.67
C LEU A 76 -15.27 -2.07 4.25
N GLY A 77 -14.16 -2.26 3.56
CA GLY A 77 -13.84 -1.68 2.27
C GLY A 77 -12.88 -0.49 2.36
N ASN A 78 -12.45 0.00 1.20
CA ASN A 78 -11.79 1.29 1.11
C ASN A 78 -12.63 2.24 0.25
N ASN A 79 -12.69 3.50 0.65
CA ASN A 79 -13.48 4.51 -0.05
C ASN A 79 -12.75 5.10 -1.28
N VAL A 80 -11.50 4.74 -1.49
CA VAL A 80 -10.67 5.27 -2.58
C VAL A 80 -10.87 4.47 -3.87
N GLY A 81 -11.24 3.19 -3.75
CA GLY A 81 -11.54 2.32 -4.89
C GLY A 81 -10.31 1.78 -5.62
N ARG A 82 -9.11 2.24 -5.27
CA ARG A 82 -7.84 1.73 -5.79
C ARG A 82 -6.90 1.35 -4.64
N MET A 83 -5.90 0.53 -4.93
CA MET A 83 -4.88 0.10 -3.96
C MET A 83 -3.46 0.32 -4.52
N GLY A 84 -3.25 1.48 -5.16
CA GLY A 84 -1.99 1.92 -5.76
C GLY A 84 -2.15 2.38 -7.20
N HIS A 85 -1.07 2.89 -7.75
CA HIS A 85 -1.05 3.56 -9.06
C HIS A 85 0.36 3.59 -9.66
N GLY A 86 0.45 4.07 -10.90
CA GLY A 86 1.71 4.45 -11.52
C GLY A 86 2.30 5.69 -10.85
N LEU A 87 3.61 5.76 -10.79
CA LEU A 87 4.37 6.83 -10.15
C LEU A 87 5.51 7.26 -11.07
N GLY A 88 5.71 8.57 -11.25
CA GLY A 88 6.76 9.07 -12.12
C GLY A 88 6.91 10.58 -12.06
N MET A 89 6.63 11.25 -13.18
CA MET A 89 6.67 12.73 -13.27
C MET A 89 5.43 13.38 -12.65
N GLN A 90 4.43 12.60 -12.29
CA GLN A 90 3.32 12.99 -11.43
C GLN A 90 3.24 12.02 -10.25
N VAL A 91 2.70 12.50 -9.13
CA VAL A 91 2.52 11.66 -7.94
C VAL A 91 1.54 10.51 -8.22
N THR A 92 0.51 10.76 -9.01
CA THR A 92 -0.41 9.72 -9.47
C THR A 92 -0.42 9.68 -11.00
N GLU A 93 0.03 8.57 -11.56
CA GLU A 93 0.00 8.28 -13.00
C GLU A 93 -0.80 7.00 -13.27
N TRP A 94 -1.16 6.79 -14.55
CA TRP A 94 -1.66 5.51 -15.01
C TRP A 94 -0.54 4.44 -14.94
N PRO A 95 -0.85 3.15 -14.64
CA PRO A 95 -2.20 2.59 -14.38
C PRO A 95 -2.65 2.75 -12.92
N SER A 96 -3.88 2.29 -12.62
CA SER A 96 -4.39 2.20 -11.25
C SER A 96 -4.69 0.76 -10.86
N HIS A 97 -4.33 0.35 -9.65
CA HIS A 97 -4.71 -0.96 -9.13
C HIS A 97 -6.17 -0.92 -8.66
N THR A 98 -7.08 -1.21 -9.59
CA THR A 98 -8.52 -1.32 -9.37
C THR A 98 -9.04 -2.63 -9.92
N ILE A 99 -10.26 -3.01 -9.55
CA ILE A 99 -10.88 -4.24 -10.02
C ILE A 99 -11.13 -4.24 -11.55
N ASP A 100 -11.28 -3.07 -12.15
CA ASP A 100 -11.66 -2.88 -13.55
C ASP A 100 -10.48 -2.48 -14.46
N ASP A 101 -9.27 -2.35 -13.93
CA ASP A 101 -8.08 -2.00 -14.73
C ASP A 101 -7.26 -3.26 -15.05
N ASP A 102 -7.40 -3.77 -16.25
CA ASP A 102 -6.67 -4.94 -16.76
C ASP A 102 -5.35 -4.58 -17.47
N THR A 103 -4.76 -3.44 -17.12
CA THR A 103 -3.45 -3.05 -17.65
C THR A 103 -2.41 -4.11 -17.33
N VAL A 104 -1.76 -4.60 -18.38
CA VAL A 104 -0.66 -5.57 -18.22
C VAL A 104 0.59 -4.84 -17.74
N VAL A 105 1.09 -5.27 -16.59
CA VAL A 105 2.34 -4.75 -16.01
C VAL A 105 3.52 -5.18 -16.90
N THR A 106 4.41 -4.24 -17.17
CA THR A 106 5.63 -4.47 -17.95
C THR A 106 6.88 -4.14 -17.15
N GLU A 107 8.00 -4.67 -17.57
CA GLU A 107 9.30 -4.38 -16.97
C GLU A 107 9.59 -2.86 -16.99
N ASN A 108 10.17 -2.37 -15.91
CA ASN A 108 10.51 -0.98 -15.62
C ASN A 108 9.32 -0.03 -15.35
N MET A 109 8.09 -0.53 -15.24
CA MET A 109 7.03 0.26 -14.63
C MET A 109 7.36 0.58 -13.19
N VAL A 110 7.14 1.82 -12.78
CA VAL A 110 7.22 2.26 -11.39
C VAL A 110 5.79 2.37 -10.86
N LEU A 111 5.53 1.70 -9.76
CA LEU A 111 4.20 1.56 -9.19
C LEU A 111 4.23 1.82 -7.69
N THR A 112 3.08 2.24 -7.13
CA THR A 112 2.82 2.18 -5.70
C THR A 112 1.95 0.97 -5.38
N LEU A 113 2.07 0.45 -4.14
CA LEU A 113 1.10 -0.46 -3.52
C LEU A 113 0.53 0.22 -2.31
N GLU A 114 -0.77 0.47 -2.30
CA GLU A 114 -1.45 1.33 -1.33
C GLU A 114 -2.71 0.64 -0.75
N PRO A 115 -2.57 -0.56 -0.13
CA PRO A 115 -3.72 -1.20 0.50
C PRO A 115 -4.21 -0.42 1.71
N GLY A 116 -5.52 -0.16 1.76
CA GLY A 116 -6.19 0.51 2.87
C GLY A 116 -7.26 -0.39 3.51
N LEU A 117 -7.29 -0.44 4.84
CA LEU A 117 -8.25 -1.19 5.62
C LEU A 117 -9.04 -0.23 6.52
N GLN A 118 -10.35 -0.28 6.42
CA GLN A 118 -11.25 0.36 7.38
C GLN A 118 -11.87 -0.71 8.28
N TRP A 119 -11.69 -0.63 9.59
CA TRP A 119 -12.27 -1.60 10.54
C TRP A 119 -13.41 -1.04 11.39
N ALA A 120 -13.59 0.29 11.40
CA ALA A 120 -14.72 0.98 12.01
C ALA A 120 -14.91 2.34 11.35
N VAL A 121 -16.02 3.01 11.59
CA VAL A 121 -16.28 4.36 11.07
C VAL A 121 -15.18 5.32 11.52
N GLY A 122 -14.47 5.93 10.58
CA GLY A 122 -13.35 6.84 10.83
C GLY A 122 -12.06 6.18 11.34
N LYS A 123 -11.98 4.85 11.33
CA LYS A 123 -10.79 4.10 11.69
C LYS A 123 -10.22 3.41 10.46
N VAL A 124 -9.12 3.94 9.96
CA VAL A 124 -8.44 3.43 8.77
C VAL A 124 -6.96 3.19 9.08
N MET A 125 -6.40 2.23 8.36
CA MET A 125 -4.96 1.98 8.27
C MET A 125 -4.62 1.91 6.79
N VAL A 126 -3.59 2.60 6.37
CA VAL A 126 -3.09 2.58 4.98
C VAL A 126 -1.62 2.23 5.02
N HIS A 127 -1.16 1.52 4.03
CA HIS A 127 0.25 1.20 3.87
C HIS A 127 0.68 1.52 2.45
N GLU A 128 1.82 2.15 2.24
CA GLU A 128 2.26 2.45 0.89
C GLU A 128 3.74 2.20 0.69
N GLU A 129 4.06 1.52 -0.42
CA GLU A 129 5.42 1.26 -0.87
C GLU A 129 5.56 1.60 -2.35
N ASN A 130 6.75 2.11 -2.71
CA ASN A 130 7.11 2.32 -4.10
C ASN A 130 8.02 1.19 -4.58
N LEU A 131 7.78 0.74 -5.80
CA LEU A 131 8.56 -0.31 -6.42
C LEU A 131 8.80 -0.04 -7.92
N VAL A 132 9.81 -0.68 -8.45
CA VAL A 132 9.99 -0.85 -9.89
C VAL A 132 9.86 -2.32 -10.25
N VAL A 133 9.12 -2.61 -11.32
CA VAL A 133 8.95 -3.97 -11.82
C VAL A 133 10.21 -4.41 -12.57
N ARG A 134 10.83 -5.51 -12.14
CA ARG A 134 11.95 -6.12 -12.85
C ARG A 134 11.54 -7.46 -13.47
N SER A 135 12.37 -8.01 -14.32
CA SER A 135 12.12 -9.29 -15.01
C SER A 135 11.89 -10.47 -14.05
N ASP A 136 12.50 -10.43 -12.86
CA ASP A 136 12.47 -11.47 -11.83
C ASP A 136 11.59 -11.13 -10.60
N GLY A 137 10.92 -9.98 -10.62
CA GLY A 137 10.00 -9.54 -9.56
C GLY A 137 10.12 -8.05 -9.22
N PRO A 138 9.44 -7.58 -8.16
CA PRO A 138 9.49 -6.18 -7.77
C PRO A 138 10.78 -5.84 -7.02
N GLU A 139 11.37 -4.69 -7.33
CA GLU A 139 12.44 -4.06 -6.59
C GLU A 139 11.88 -2.87 -5.82
N LEU A 140 11.92 -2.90 -4.48
CA LEU A 140 11.47 -1.79 -3.65
C LEU A 140 12.42 -0.59 -3.79
N LEU A 141 11.85 0.59 -3.98
CA LEU A 141 12.59 1.86 -4.09
C LEU A 141 12.79 2.53 -2.73
N SER A 142 12.10 2.06 -1.69
CA SER A 142 12.22 2.54 -0.32
C SER A 142 12.47 1.39 0.66
N ARG A 143 12.91 1.74 1.86
CA ARG A 143 12.98 0.74 2.94
C ARG A 143 11.57 0.26 3.27
N ARG A 144 11.36 -1.06 3.21
CA ARG A 144 10.11 -1.71 3.61
C ARG A 144 9.72 -1.28 5.04
N ALA A 145 8.46 -0.95 5.23
CA ALA A 145 7.92 -0.70 6.56
C ALA A 145 8.06 -1.94 7.46
N ALA A 146 8.16 -1.72 8.76
CA ALA A 146 8.26 -2.79 9.74
C ALA A 146 7.00 -3.68 9.69
N GLU A 147 7.17 -4.98 9.98
CA GLU A 147 6.07 -5.94 10.03
C GLU A 147 5.10 -5.66 11.18
N GLU A 148 5.59 -5.09 12.27
CA GLU A 148 4.81 -4.70 13.43
C GLU A 148 4.63 -3.19 13.49
N LEU A 149 3.46 -2.73 13.96
CA LEU A 149 3.14 -1.31 14.14
C LEU A 149 4.14 -0.66 15.10
N PRO A 150 4.96 0.30 14.62
CA PRO A 150 5.91 1.00 15.48
C PRO A 150 5.17 1.85 16.54
N ILE A 151 5.65 1.82 17.75
CA ILE A 151 5.16 2.65 18.86
C ILE A 151 6.22 3.71 19.17
N ILE A 152 5.84 4.97 19.22
CA ILE A 152 6.70 6.14 19.46
C ILE A 152 6.26 6.93 20.68
#